data_f1e75d5dbf66942aa9ea8b1ac1e2f257
#
_entry.id   f1e75d5dbf66942aa9ea8b1ac1e2f257
#
_cell.length_a   1.000
_cell.length_b   1.000
_cell.length_c   1.000
_cell.angle_alpha   90.00
_cell.angle_beta   90.00
_cell.angle_gamma   90.00
#
_symmetry.space_group_name_H-M   'P 1'
#
loop_
_entity.id
_entity.type
_entity.pdbx_description
1 polymer ?
#
loop_
_entity_poly.entity_id
_entity_poly.type
_entity_poly.pdbx_seq_one_letter_code
_entity_poly.pdbx_strand_id
1 'polypeptide(L)'
;VTEPTLHTRLIGDSGSPVVFLHGLFGQGRNFTQIAKGLEPEFRSLLVDLPDHGRSPWTERVDYMTMADTVAETISQAFPGQRVHLVGHSMGGKVAMVTALRHPGLIDRLVIVDIAPAISEGSDEFEHLLGSLAAIDLDSLERRTDADAALVGRIDDERVRGFLLQNLRPADGGFAWQANLSVLRRDLDRIGGFPEIDAVFDRPTLWVAGERSHYIRPEHTDRMRELFPRTTQVTVKGAGHWVHSEQPDSFIATLRAFLGSDR
;
A
#
# COMPACT_ATOMS: atom_id res chain seq x y z
N VAL A 1 -6.17 27.13 -0.55
CA VAL A 1 -6.49 25.99 -1.44
C VAL A 1 -6.40 24.77 -0.55
N THR A 2 -7.54 24.15 -0.22
CA THR A 2 -7.54 22.86 0.49
C THR A 2 -6.92 21.81 -0.43
N GLU A 3 -5.88 21.14 0.04
CA GLU A 3 -5.28 19.99 -0.65
C GLU A 3 -6.36 18.94 -0.94
N PRO A 4 -6.29 18.23 -2.07
CA PRO A 4 -7.29 17.23 -2.41
C PRO A 4 -7.27 16.09 -1.37
N THR A 5 -8.40 15.90 -0.70
CA THR A 5 -8.56 14.87 0.33
C THR A 5 -8.50 13.48 -0.31
N LEU A 6 -7.72 12.55 0.28
CA LEU A 6 -7.70 11.16 -0.17
C LEU A 6 -9.05 10.47 0.08
N HIS A 7 -9.44 9.58 -0.81
CA HIS A 7 -10.59 8.72 -0.59
C HIS A 7 -10.30 7.72 0.52
N THR A 8 -11.20 7.67 1.50
CA THR A 8 -11.06 6.79 2.65
C THR A 8 -12.34 6.00 2.93
N ARG A 9 -12.19 4.88 3.61
CA ARG A 9 -13.29 4.08 4.14
C ARG A 9 -12.97 3.63 5.56
N LEU A 10 -13.82 4.00 6.51
CA LEU A 10 -13.72 3.52 7.89
C LEU A 10 -14.44 2.17 8.05
N ILE A 11 -13.82 1.22 8.75
CA ILE A 11 -14.38 -0.07 9.16
C ILE A 11 -14.20 -0.20 10.67
N GLY A 12 -15.27 -0.57 11.36
CA GLY A 12 -15.35 -0.56 12.82
C GLY A 12 -15.67 0.84 13.36
N ASP A 13 -16.30 0.87 14.53
CA ASP A 13 -16.76 2.07 15.22
C ASP A 13 -16.03 2.33 16.54
N SER A 14 -15.25 1.34 17.00
CA SER A 14 -14.57 1.32 18.30
C SER A 14 -13.14 0.83 18.20
N GLY A 15 -12.40 0.93 19.29
CA GLY A 15 -11.02 0.47 19.39
C GLY A 15 -9.98 1.48 18.91
N SER A 16 -8.72 1.05 18.95
CA SER A 16 -7.58 1.87 18.54
C SER A 16 -7.56 2.10 17.04
N PRO A 17 -7.24 3.31 16.55
CA PRO A 17 -7.24 3.61 15.13
C PRO A 17 -6.04 2.97 14.41
N VAL A 18 -6.33 2.28 13.31
CA VAL A 18 -5.33 1.72 12.38
C VAL A 18 -5.58 2.28 10.98
N VAL A 19 -4.54 2.70 10.29
CA VAL A 19 -4.61 3.21 8.92
C VAL A 19 -3.87 2.25 8.00
N PHE A 20 -4.50 1.89 6.88
CA PHE A 20 -3.95 0.95 5.89
C PHE A 20 -3.66 1.65 4.57
N LEU A 21 -2.42 1.47 4.09
CA LEU A 21 -1.91 1.98 2.82
C LEU A 21 -1.55 0.81 1.89
N HIS A 22 -2.17 0.77 0.72
CA HIS A 22 -2.00 -0.31 -0.26
C HIS A 22 -0.75 -0.14 -1.14
N GLY A 23 -0.34 -1.21 -1.82
CA GLY A 23 0.73 -1.20 -2.82
C GLY A 23 0.29 -0.72 -4.20
N LEU A 24 1.22 -0.71 -5.15
CA LEU A 24 0.96 -0.39 -6.54
C LEU A 24 -0.21 -1.26 -7.09
N PHE A 25 -1.08 -0.68 -7.89
CA PHE A 25 -2.36 -1.24 -8.39
C PHE A 25 -3.42 -1.51 -7.32
N GLY A 26 -3.10 -1.34 -6.03
CA GLY A 26 -4.01 -1.59 -4.94
C GLY A 26 -5.07 -0.49 -4.76
N GLN A 27 -5.95 -0.74 -3.83
CA GLN A 27 -6.95 0.19 -3.32
C GLN A 27 -7.16 -0.11 -1.84
N GLY A 28 -7.61 0.86 -1.06
CA GLY A 28 -7.87 0.67 0.38
C GLY A 28 -8.78 -0.53 0.65
N ARG A 29 -9.77 -0.78 -0.21
CA ARG A 29 -10.69 -1.93 -0.08
C ARG A 29 -10.01 -3.30 -0.07
N ASN A 30 -8.76 -3.42 -0.55
CA ASN A 30 -8.02 -4.69 -0.49
C ASN A 30 -7.76 -5.15 0.94
N PHE A 31 -7.75 -4.24 1.90
CA PHE A 31 -7.63 -4.55 3.32
C PHE A 31 -8.96 -4.79 4.05
N THR A 32 -10.10 -4.83 3.34
CA THR A 32 -11.43 -4.97 3.99
C THR A 32 -11.54 -6.21 4.86
N GLN A 33 -11.04 -7.36 4.42
CA GLN A 33 -11.06 -8.60 5.20
C GLN A 33 -10.19 -8.49 6.45
N ILE A 34 -9.01 -7.91 6.32
CA ILE A 34 -8.07 -7.69 7.43
C ILE A 34 -8.69 -6.74 8.46
N ALA A 35 -9.23 -5.61 8.02
CA ALA A 35 -9.90 -4.64 8.88
C ALA A 35 -11.05 -5.26 9.69
N LYS A 36 -11.93 -6.02 9.04
CA LYS A 36 -13.00 -6.76 9.71
C LYS A 36 -12.47 -7.80 10.71
N GLY A 37 -11.36 -8.47 10.36
CA GLY A 37 -10.71 -9.42 11.25
C GLY A 37 -10.06 -8.78 12.48
N LEU A 38 -9.87 -7.46 12.51
CA LEU A 38 -9.32 -6.72 13.64
C LEU A 38 -10.38 -6.12 14.56
N GLU A 39 -11.66 -6.14 14.17
CA GLU A 39 -12.77 -5.71 15.04
C GLU A 39 -12.93 -6.67 16.23
N PRO A 40 -13.42 -6.21 17.38
CA PRO A 40 -13.72 -4.82 17.75
C PRO A 40 -12.52 -4.05 18.34
N GLU A 41 -11.34 -4.66 18.46
CA GLU A 41 -10.17 -4.09 19.13
C GLU A 41 -9.60 -2.87 18.40
N PHE A 42 -9.81 -2.84 17.07
CA PHE A 42 -9.32 -1.78 16.22
C PHE A 42 -10.41 -1.29 15.26
N ARG A 43 -10.42 0.01 15.01
CA ARG A 43 -11.16 0.64 13.91
C ARG A 43 -10.18 1.03 12.81
N SER A 44 -10.48 0.65 11.57
CA SER A 44 -9.53 0.68 10.47
C SER A 44 -9.93 1.70 9.41
N LEU A 45 -9.05 2.66 9.10
CA LEU A 45 -9.18 3.58 7.99
C LEU A 45 -8.44 3.00 6.77
N LEU A 46 -9.17 2.65 5.74
CA LEU A 46 -8.63 2.16 4.48
C LEU A 46 -8.47 3.35 3.53
N VAL A 47 -7.26 3.60 3.05
CA VAL A 47 -6.93 4.78 2.25
C VAL A 47 -6.63 4.35 0.81
N ASP A 48 -7.25 5.01 -0.17
CA ASP A 48 -6.77 4.99 -1.55
C ASP A 48 -5.65 6.02 -1.66
N LEU A 49 -4.44 5.58 -2.01
CA LEU A 49 -3.30 6.48 -2.22
C LEU A 49 -3.48 7.34 -3.49
N PRO A 50 -2.78 8.46 -3.63
CA PRO A 50 -2.79 9.25 -4.86
C PRO A 50 -2.57 8.38 -6.09
N ASP A 51 -3.15 8.74 -7.21
CA ASP A 51 -3.10 8.00 -8.49
C ASP A 51 -3.77 6.62 -8.49
N HIS A 52 -4.49 6.25 -7.40
CA HIS A 52 -5.18 4.98 -7.26
C HIS A 52 -6.62 5.16 -6.77
N GLY A 53 -7.46 4.15 -7.08
CA GLY A 53 -8.81 4.07 -6.56
C GLY A 53 -9.66 5.29 -6.91
N ARG A 54 -10.21 5.93 -5.88
CA ARG A 54 -11.02 7.15 -5.99
C ARG A 54 -10.28 8.41 -5.54
N SER A 55 -9.01 8.27 -5.17
CA SER A 55 -8.19 9.42 -4.80
C SER A 55 -7.78 10.23 -6.03
N PRO A 56 -7.43 11.52 -5.84
CA PRO A 56 -7.03 12.39 -6.93
C PRO A 56 -5.79 11.88 -7.67
N TRP A 57 -5.74 12.15 -8.95
CA TRP A 57 -4.57 11.94 -9.79
C TRP A 57 -3.59 13.10 -9.64
N THR A 58 -2.30 12.78 -9.66
CA THR A 58 -1.21 13.74 -9.53
C THR A 58 -0.44 13.87 -10.84
N GLU A 59 0.40 14.91 -10.94
CA GLU A 59 1.27 15.07 -12.09
C GLU A 59 2.51 14.18 -12.03
N ARG A 60 2.91 13.74 -10.82
CA ARG A 60 4.07 12.87 -10.60
C ARG A 60 3.98 12.13 -9.29
N VAL A 61 4.64 10.97 -9.21
CA VAL A 61 4.83 10.25 -7.95
C VAL A 61 5.93 10.90 -7.13
N ASP A 62 5.60 11.27 -5.88
CA ASP A 62 6.55 11.83 -4.93
C ASP A 62 6.21 11.36 -3.50
N TYR A 63 7.09 10.57 -2.91
CA TYR A 63 6.85 9.99 -1.58
C TYR A 63 6.75 11.02 -0.46
N MET A 64 7.43 12.17 -0.58
CA MET A 64 7.34 13.23 0.42
C MET A 64 5.95 13.87 0.42
N THR A 65 5.45 14.23 -0.77
CA THR A 65 4.10 14.76 -0.96
C THR A 65 3.03 13.75 -0.56
N MET A 66 3.18 12.47 -0.97
CA MET A 66 2.24 11.42 -0.59
C MET A 66 2.16 11.25 0.94
N ALA A 67 3.31 11.29 1.62
CA ALA A 67 3.37 11.19 3.09
C ALA A 67 2.69 12.37 3.78
N ASP A 68 2.89 13.60 3.28
CA ASP A 68 2.24 14.79 3.83
C ASP A 68 0.72 14.72 3.65
N THR A 69 0.23 14.29 2.48
CA THR A 69 -1.20 14.10 2.22
C THR A 69 -1.81 12.99 3.10
N VAL A 70 -1.09 11.90 3.33
CA VAL A 70 -1.51 10.84 4.26
C VAL A 70 -1.56 11.36 5.70
N ALA A 71 -0.56 12.15 6.14
CA ALA A 71 -0.53 12.75 7.47
C ALA A 71 -1.72 13.71 7.69
N GLU A 72 -2.07 14.51 6.69
CA GLU A 72 -3.26 15.36 6.73
C GLU A 72 -4.54 14.53 6.82
N THR A 73 -4.67 13.48 6.00
CA THR A 73 -5.81 12.55 6.03
C THR A 73 -5.97 11.90 7.41
N ILE A 74 -4.87 11.45 8.03
CA ILE A 74 -4.89 10.90 9.39
C ILE A 74 -5.36 11.94 10.40
N SER A 75 -4.85 13.17 10.32
CA SER A 75 -5.18 14.25 11.25
C SER A 75 -6.65 14.65 11.16
N GLN A 76 -7.23 14.61 9.97
CA GLN A 76 -8.66 14.89 9.73
C GLN A 76 -9.54 13.73 10.24
N ALA A 77 -9.16 12.48 9.99
CA ALA A 77 -9.94 11.32 10.39
C ALA A 77 -9.90 11.05 11.91
N PHE A 78 -8.76 11.33 12.56
CA PHE A 78 -8.52 11.05 13.98
C PHE A 78 -7.89 12.25 14.70
N PRO A 79 -8.64 13.37 14.87
CA PRO A 79 -8.10 14.59 15.46
C PRO A 79 -7.50 14.37 16.85
N GLY A 80 -6.24 14.77 17.03
CA GLY A 80 -5.53 14.68 18.31
C GLY A 80 -5.17 13.27 18.77
N GLN A 81 -5.41 12.24 17.94
CA GLN A 81 -5.07 10.85 18.25
C GLN A 81 -3.83 10.41 17.45
N ARG A 82 -3.05 9.53 18.05
CA ARG A 82 -2.05 8.75 17.30
C ARG A 82 -2.72 7.52 16.73
N VAL A 83 -2.24 7.08 15.57
CA VAL A 83 -2.74 5.90 14.88
C VAL A 83 -1.65 4.85 14.76
N HIS A 84 -2.04 3.59 14.60
CA HIS A 84 -1.16 2.59 14.04
C HIS A 84 -1.19 2.72 12.51
N LEU A 85 -0.04 2.65 11.87
CA LEU A 85 0.07 2.80 10.42
C LEU A 85 0.61 1.51 9.81
N VAL A 86 -0.12 0.94 8.87
CA VAL A 86 0.21 -0.29 8.16
C VAL A 86 0.33 0.01 6.67
N GLY A 87 1.49 -0.26 6.07
CA GLY A 87 1.72 -0.04 4.66
C GLY A 87 2.31 -1.26 3.95
N HIS A 88 1.76 -1.62 2.79
CA HIS A 88 2.23 -2.71 1.96
C HIS A 88 2.95 -2.18 0.73
N SER A 89 4.15 -2.71 0.43
CA SER A 89 4.90 -2.42 -0.80
C SER A 89 5.10 -0.89 -0.98
N MET A 90 4.65 -0.29 -2.08
CA MET A 90 4.64 1.18 -2.28
C MET A 90 4.00 1.91 -1.09
N GLY A 91 2.86 1.44 -0.59
CA GLY A 91 2.23 2.00 0.62
C GLY A 91 3.08 1.83 1.88
N GLY A 92 3.97 0.83 1.92
CA GLY A 92 4.98 0.66 2.96
C GLY A 92 6.05 1.77 2.91
N LYS A 93 6.48 2.16 1.70
CA LYS A 93 7.39 3.31 1.53
C LYS A 93 6.71 4.62 1.94
N VAL A 94 5.45 4.83 1.54
CA VAL A 94 4.67 5.98 2.01
C VAL A 94 4.55 5.98 3.53
N ALA A 95 4.24 4.83 4.15
CA ALA A 95 4.12 4.70 5.61
C ALA A 95 5.44 5.02 6.34
N MET A 96 6.58 4.53 5.82
CA MET A 96 7.91 4.86 6.35
C MET A 96 8.18 6.36 6.30
N VAL A 97 7.95 6.99 5.14
CA VAL A 97 8.17 8.44 4.97
C VAL A 97 7.22 9.24 5.86
N THR A 98 5.95 8.82 5.99
CA THR A 98 4.98 9.45 6.91
C THR A 98 5.46 9.37 8.35
N ALA A 99 5.95 8.22 8.82
CA ALA A 99 6.44 8.04 10.19
C ALA A 99 7.70 8.88 10.46
N LEU A 100 8.62 8.98 9.51
CA LEU A 100 9.85 9.78 9.62
C LEU A 100 9.56 11.29 9.65
N ARG A 101 8.60 11.76 8.85
CA ARG A 101 8.26 13.20 8.75
C ARG A 101 7.25 13.66 9.81
N HIS A 102 6.32 12.80 10.17
CA HIS A 102 5.21 13.10 11.09
C HIS A 102 5.15 12.12 12.28
N PRO A 103 6.28 11.92 13.03
CA PRO A 103 6.35 10.90 14.08
C PRO A 103 5.32 11.10 15.20
N GLY A 104 4.84 12.33 15.36
CA GLY A 104 3.81 12.67 16.36
C GLY A 104 2.45 12.01 16.10
N LEU A 105 2.13 11.65 14.85
CA LEU A 105 0.87 11.04 14.45
C LEU A 105 0.85 9.51 14.62
N ILE A 106 2.02 8.86 14.63
CA ILE A 106 2.13 7.41 14.54
C ILE A 106 2.48 6.84 15.92
N ASP A 107 1.74 5.83 16.36
CA ASP A 107 2.02 5.08 17.59
C ASP A 107 2.89 3.85 17.31
N ARG A 108 2.48 3.02 16.34
CA ARG A 108 3.21 1.85 15.86
C ARG A 108 3.19 1.81 14.35
N LEU A 109 4.27 1.33 13.76
CA LEU A 109 4.43 1.22 12.32
C LEU A 109 4.54 -0.25 11.91
N VAL A 110 3.80 -0.66 10.89
CA VAL A 110 3.92 -2.00 10.28
C VAL A 110 4.22 -1.85 8.80
N ILE A 111 5.36 -2.37 8.38
CA ILE A 111 5.81 -2.37 7.00
C ILE A 111 5.70 -3.78 6.45
N VAL A 112 4.91 -3.94 5.40
CA VAL A 112 4.63 -5.25 4.79
C VAL A 112 5.40 -5.37 3.48
N ASP A 113 6.36 -6.24 3.51
CA ASP A 113 7.13 -6.80 2.40
C ASP A 113 7.80 -5.77 1.48
N ILE A 114 8.47 -4.78 2.10
CA ILE A 114 9.29 -3.77 1.42
C ILE A 114 10.35 -3.22 2.37
N ALA A 115 11.48 -2.76 1.83
CA ALA A 115 12.56 -2.11 2.58
C ALA A 115 12.71 -0.61 2.22
N PRO A 116 13.37 0.21 3.07
CA PRO A 116 13.70 1.61 2.78
C PRO A 116 14.92 1.70 1.84
N ALA A 117 14.79 1.10 0.66
CA ALA A 117 15.84 0.96 -0.34
C ALA A 117 15.23 0.99 -1.74
N ILE A 118 16.10 1.06 -2.75
CA ILE A 118 15.70 0.86 -4.14
C ILE A 118 15.24 -0.58 -4.30
N SER A 119 14.00 -0.76 -4.77
CA SER A 119 13.44 -2.08 -5.04
C SER A 119 13.95 -2.59 -6.38
N GLU A 120 14.42 -3.83 -6.42
CA GLU A 120 14.66 -4.55 -7.66
C GLU A 120 13.35 -5.11 -8.20
N GLY A 121 13.24 -5.35 -9.52
CA GLY A 121 12.04 -5.92 -10.15
C GLY A 121 11.15 -4.87 -10.83
N SER A 122 11.69 -3.71 -11.20
CA SER A 122 10.98 -2.72 -12.02
C SER A 122 10.45 -3.34 -13.33
N ASP A 123 11.15 -4.31 -13.91
CA ASP A 123 10.77 -4.97 -15.17
C ASP A 123 9.40 -5.68 -15.09
N GLU A 124 9.10 -6.34 -13.96
CA GLU A 124 7.80 -6.97 -13.77
C GLU A 124 6.68 -5.92 -13.73
N PHE A 125 6.86 -4.85 -12.96
CA PHE A 125 5.86 -3.78 -12.86
C PHE A 125 5.74 -2.98 -14.17
N GLU A 126 6.83 -2.75 -14.89
CA GLU A 126 6.79 -2.16 -16.23
C GLU A 126 5.98 -3.03 -17.19
N HIS A 127 6.21 -4.36 -17.15
CA HIS A 127 5.44 -5.31 -17.95
C HIS A 127 3.94 -5.27 -17.61
N LEU A 128 3.58 -5.24 -16.31
CA LEU A 128 2.19 -5.17 -15.87
C LEU A 128 1.53 -3.85 -16.28
N LEU A 129 2.18 -2.71 -16.04
CA LEU A 129 1.69 -1.39 -16.45
C LEU A 129 1.56 -1.27 -17.97
N GLY A 130 2.55 -1.76 -18.71
CA GLY A 130 2.53 -1.78 -20.16
C GLY A 130 1.41 -2.66 -20.71
N SER A 131 1.13 -3.79 -20.08
CA SER A 131 0.03 -4.70 -20.46
C SER A 131 -1.33 -4.05 -20.26
N LEU A 132 -1.53 -3.34 -19.12
CA LEU A 132 -2.77 -2.60 -18.88
C LEU A 132 -2.93 -1.42 -19.83
N ALA A 133 -1.87 -0.64 -20.06
CA ALA A 133 -1.89 0.51 -20.97
C ALA A 133 -2.14 0.12 -22.45
N ALA A 134 -1.86 -1.12 -22.82
CA ALA A 134 -2.06 -1.63 -24.17
C ALA A 134 -3.50 -2.12 -24.43
N ILE A 135 -4.38 -2.13 -23.42
CA ILE A 135 -5.79 -2.46 -23.61
C ILE A 135 -6.48 -1.28 -24.30
N ASP A 136 -7.09 -1.55 -25.46
CA ASP A 136 -7.95 -0.60 -26.14
C ASP A 136 -9.32 -0.56 -25.44
N LEU A 137 -9.53 0.45 -24.60
CA LEU A 137 -10.76 0.60 -23.80
C LEU A 137 -11.99 0.84 -24.65
N ASP A 138 -11.85 1.45 -25.84
CA ASP A 138 -12.97 1.74 -26.74
C ASP A 138 -13.51 0.47 -27.42
N SER A 139 -12.70 -0.59 -27.49
CA SER A 139 -13.08 -1.90 -28.04
C SER A 139 -13.79 -2.81 -27.03
N LEU A 140 -13.83 -2.44 -25.74
CA LEU A 140 -14.40 -3.29 -24.70
C LEU A 140 -15.92 -3.15 -24.62
N GLU A 141 -16.64 -4.26 -24.75
CA GLU A 141 -18.07 -4.33 -24.46
C GLU A 141 -18.31 -4.78 -23.00
N ARG A 142 -17.46 -5.64 -22.49
CA ARG A 142 -17.56 -6.22 -21.14
C ARG A 142 -16.19 -6.27 -20.47
N ARG A 143 -16.20 -6.31 -19.14
CA ARG A 143 -14.99 -6.49 -18.34
C ARG A 143 -14.21 -7.78 -18.68
N THR A 144 -14.90 -8.83 -19.10
CA THR A 144 -14.29 -10.09 -19.54
C THR A 144 -13.44 -9.93 -20.79
N ASP A 145 -13.72 -8.94 -21.61
CA ASP A 145 -12.95 -8.67 -22.83
C ASP A 145 -11.57 -8.11 -22.45
N ALA A 146 -11.50 -7.32 -21.38
CA ALA A 146 -10.23 -6.85 -20.82
C ALA A 146 -9.39 -7.99 -20.23
N ASP A 147 -10.01 -8.98 -19.56
CA ASP A 147 -9.29 -10.17 -19.08
C ASP A 147 -8.74 -10.97 -20.26
N ALA A 148 -9.55 -11.20 -21.29
CA ALA A 148 -9.13 -11.89 -22.50
C ALA A 148 -7.96 -11.19 -23.21
N ALA A 149 -7.92 -9.85 -23.20
CA ALA A 149 -6.81 -9.07 -23.76
C ALA A 149 -5.50 -9.21 -22.98
N LEU A 150 -5.57 -9.60 -21.70
CA LEU A 150 -4.39 -9.84 -20.85
C LEU A 150 -3.91 -11.30 -20.90
N VAL A 151 -4.73 -12.25 -21.36
CA VAL A 151 -4.32 -13.64 -21.55
C VAL A 151 -3.16 -13.69 -22.56
N GLY A 152 -2.08 -14.42 -22.21
CA GLY A 152 -0.86 -14.49 -23.02
C GLY A 152 0.13 -13.33 -22.77
N ARG A 153 -0.27 -12.31 -22.00
CA ARG A 153 0.65 -11.29 -21.46
C ARG A 153 0.90 -11.53 -19.98
N ILE A 154 -0.12 -11.91 -19.24
CA ILE A 154 -0.09 -12.18 -17.80
C ILE A 154 -0.76 -13.54 -17.57
N ASP A 155 0.03 -14.56 -17.26
CA ASP A 155 -0.46 -15.95 -17.16
C ASP A 155 -1.31 -16.18 -15.90
N ASP A 156 -0.96 -15.58 -14.77
CA ASP A 156 -1.68 -15.78 -13.50
C ASP A 156 -3.02 -15.03 -13.50
N GLU A 157 -4.12 -15.79 -13.48
CA GLU A 157 -5.49 -15.27 -13.45
C GLU A 157 -5.76 -14.40 -12.22
N ARG A 158 -5.13 -14.71 -11.07
CA ARG A 158 -5.29 -13.92 -9.84
C ARG A 158 -4.64 -12.54 -9.98
N VAL A 159 -3.48 -12.50 -10.64
CA VAL A 159 -2.80 -11.23 -10.95
C VAL A 159 -3.65 -10.42 -11.92
N ARG A 160 -4.19 -11.02 -12.99
CA ARG A 160 -5.09 -10.32 -13.91
C ARG A 160 -6.32 -9.78 -13.20
N GLY A 161 -6.97 -10.59 -12.36
CA GLY A 161 -8.13 -10.17 -11.58
C GLY A 161 -7.82 -9.02 -10.62
N PHE A 162 -6.65 -9.04 -9.97
CA PHE A 162 -6.16 -7.96 -9.12
C PHE A 162 -5.94 -6.67 -9.90
N LEU A 163 -5.27 -6.73 -11.05
CA LEU A 163 -5.03 -5.56 -11.90
C LEU A 163 -6.32 -4.96 -12.44
N LEU A 164 -7.22 -5.82 -12.94
CA LEU A 164 -8.50 -5.40 -13.51
C LEU A 164 -9.48 -4.83 -12.49
N GLN A 165 -9.23 -4.94 -11.17
CA GLN A 165 -10.03 -4.19 -10.20
C GLN A 165 -9.96 -2.67 -10.43
N ASN A 166 -8.95 -2.18 -11.13
CA ASN A 166 -8.77 -0.79 -11.49
C ASN A 166 -9.58 -0.38 -12.74
N LEU A 167 -10.19 -1.32 -13.44
CA LEU A 167 -11.09 -1.05 -14.55
C LEU A 167 -12.51 -0.81 -14.02
N ARG A 168 -13.11 0.32 -14.35
CA ARG A 168 -14.47 0.71 -13.95
C ARG A 168 -15.33 1.02 -15.16
N PRO A 169 -16.65 0.82 -15.10
CA PRO A 169 -17.58 1.41 -16.03
C PRO A 169 -17.47 2.94 -16.03
N ALA A 170 -17.55 3.55 -17.19
CA ALA A 170 -17.59 5.00 -17.41
C ALA A 170 -18.60 5.30 -18.51
N ASP A 171 -18.92 6.60 -18.69
CA ASP A 171 -19.84 7.01 -19.75
C ASP A 171 -19.29 6.59 -21.13
N GLY A 172 -20.04 5.71 -21.80
CA GLY A 172 -19.67 5.19 -23.11
C GLY A 172 -18.71 4.01 -23.13
N GLY A 173 -18.34 3.40 -21.97
CA GLY A 173 -17.44 2.25 -21.96
C GLY A 173 -16.76 2.00 -20.61
N PHE A 174 -15.44 2.00 -20.63
CA PHE A 174 -14.59 1.73 -19.44
C PHE A 174 -13.52 2.79 -19.28
N ALA A 175 -13.06 2.97 -18.03
CA ALA A 175 -11.93 3.82 -17.69
C ALA A 175 -11.07 3.20 -16.59
N TRP A 176 -9.79 3.53 -16.57
CA TRP A 176 -8.90 3.17 -15.48
C TRP A 176 -9.14 4.08 -14.27
N GLN A 177 -9.19 3.48 -13.07
CA GLN A 177 -9.14 4.23 -11.81
C GLN A 177 -7.71 4.59 -11.41
N ALA A 178 -6.74 3.76 -11.80
CA ALA A 178 -5.33 4.06 -11.60
C ALA A 178 -4.81 4.97 -12.71
N ASN A 179 -3.97 5.94 -12.37
CA ASN A 179 -3.29 6.85 -13.29
C ASN A 179 -2.11 6.15 -13.98
N LEU A 180 -2.41 5.20 -14.88
CA LEU A 180 -1.40 4.33 -15.50
C LEU A 180 -0.27 5.11 -16.18
N SER A 181 -0.56 6.30 -16.73
CA SER A 181 0.43 7.11 -17.43
C SER A 181 1.50 7.65 -16.48
N VAL A 182 1.09 8.18 -15.32
CA VAL A 182 2.00 8.68 -14.29
C VAL A 182 2.73 7.54 -13.61
N LEU A 183 2.02 6.48 -13.22
CA LEU A 183 2.60 5.33 -12.55
C LEU A 183 3.67 4.64 -13.41
N ARG A 184 3.44 4.53 -14.72
CA ARG A 184 4.42 3.95 -15.64
C ARG A 184 5.62 4.87 -15.87
N ARG A 185 5.38 6.16 -16.11
CA ARG A 185 6.46 7.14 -16.33
C ARG A 185 7.38 7.26 -15.10
N ASP A 186 6.80 7.19 -13.90
CA ASP A 186 7.50 7.43 -12.65
C ASP A 186 7.86 6.11 -11.90
N LEU A 187 7.90 4.98 -12.62
CA LEU A 187 8.14 3.66 -12.02
C LEU A 187 9.48 3.60 -11.26
N ASP A 188 10.53 4.25 -11.76
CA ASP A 188 11.82 4.35 -11.06
C ASP A 188 11.69 5.10 -9.72
N ARG A 189 10.81 6.12 -9.64
CA ARG A 189 10.51 6.83 -8.39
C ARG A 189 9.76 5.94 -7.41
N ILE A 190 8.81 5.13 -7.91
CA ILE A 190 8.09 4.14 -7.11
C ILE A 190 9.05 3.09 -6.57
N GLY A 191 10.00 2.64 -7.40
CA GLY A 191 11.07 1.72 -7.00
C GLY A 191 12.05 2.33 -6.00
N GLY A 192 12.25 3.65 -6.01
CA GLY A 192 13.18 4.37 -5.15
C GLY A 192 12.74 4.49 -3.69
N PHE A 193 13.60 5.09 -2.87
CA PHE A 193 13.30 5.56 -1.53
C PHE A 193 13.99 6.92 -1.33
N PRO A 194 13.31 7.95 -0.79
CA PRO A 194 13.91 9.28 -0.66
C PRO A 194 14.99 9.30 0.43
N GLU A 195 15.98 10.16 0.25
CA GLU A 195 16.94 10.47 1.31
C GLU A 195 16.25 11.30 2.39
N ILE A 196 16.25 10.79 3.62
CA ILE A 196 15.64 11.43 4.78
C ILE A 196 16.60 11.31 5.96
N ASP A 197 16.97 12.46 6.52
CA ASP A 197 17.75 12.55 7.75
C ASP A 197 16.81 12.68 8.94
N ALA A 198 16.20 11.56 9.30
CA ALA A 198 15.28 11.44 10.44
C ALA A 198 15.25 10.01 10.96
N VAL A 199 14.86 9.85 12.22
CA VAL A 199 14.71 8.56 12.89
C VAL A 199 13.30 8.47 13.49
N PHE A 200 12.63 7.35 13.29
CA PHE A 200 11.36 7.04 13.95
C PHE A 200 11.63 6.08 15.11
N ASP A 201 11.71 6.60 16.32
CA ASP A 201 12.03 5.84 17.55
C ASP A 201 10.76 5.34 18.25
N ARG A 202 9.92 4.61 17.52
CA ARG A 202 8.75 3.89 18.07
C ARG A 202 8.71 2.47 17.53
N PRO A 203 7.90 1.57 18.17
CA PRO A 203 7.83 0.19 17.73
C PRO A 203 7.48 0.07 16.24
N THR A 204 8.35 -0.63 15.52
CA THR A 204 8.20 -0.88 14.08
C THR A 204 8.29 -2.37 13.80
N LEU A 205 7.35 -2.91 13.06
CA LEU A 205 7.31 -4.31 12.64
C LEU A 205 7.48 -4.40 11.13
N TRP A 206 8.46 -5.19 10.69
CA TRP A 206 8.52 -5.67 9.31
C TRP A 206 7.88 -7.04 9.20
N VAL A 207 6.96 -7.19 8.23
CA VAL A 207 6.29 -8.45 7.91
C VAL A 207 6.75 -8.87 6.52
N ALA A 208 7.57 -9.91 6.45
CA ALA A 208 8.08 -10.46 5.18
C ALA A 208 7.27 -11.69 4.75
N GLY A 209 7.07 -11.88 3.46
CA GLY A 209 6.63 -13.15 2.90
C GLY A 209 7.79 -14.14 2.76
N GLU A 210 7.57 -15.40 3.13
CA GLU A 210 8.63 -16.44 3.05
C GLU A 210 9.20 -16.61 1.64
N ARG A 211 8.35 -16.42 0.61
CA ARG A 211 8.72 -16.57 -0.81
C ARG A 211 9.04 -15.24 -1.49
N SER A 212 9.08 -14.16 -0.72
CA SER A 212 9.37 -12.82 -1.22
C SER A 212 10.85 -12.47 -1.10
N HIS A 213 11.32 -11.58 -1.97
CA HIS A 213 12.70 -11.10 -2.01
C HIS A 213 12.83 -9.59 -1.81
N TYR A 214 11.74 -8.90 -1.37
CA TYR A 214 11.73 -7.46 -1.19
C TYR A 214 12.43 -6.98 0.09
N ILE A 215 12.51 -7.86 1.11
CA ILE A 215 13.28 -7.60 2.33
C ILE A 215 14.47 -8.57 2.34
N ARG A 216 15.69 -8.02 2.25
CA ARG A 216 16.93 -8.77 2.17
C ARG A 216 17.82 -8.46 3.37
N PRO A 217 18.79 -9.34 3.70
CA PRO A 217 19.75 -9.08 4.78
C PRO A 217 20.52 -7.76 4.65
N GLU A 218 20.88 -7.36 3.42
CA GLU A 218 21.58 -6.10 3.16
C GLU A 218 20.78 -4.85 3.51
N HIS A 219 19.46 -4.94 3.61
CA HIS A 219 18.60 -3.81 4.02
C HIS A 219 18.59 -3.58 5.54
N THR A 220 19.07 -4.54 6.33
CA THR A 220 18.92 -4.55 7.80
C THR A 220 19.54 -3.33 8.46
N ASP A 221 20.72 -2.91 8.02
CA ASP A 221 21.42 -1.76 8.59
C ASP A 221 20.62 -0.47 8.36
N ARG A 222 20.14 -0.26 7.13
CA ARG A 222 19.32 0.92 6.80
C ARG A 222 17.96 0.89 7.53
N MET A 223 17.34 -0.27 7.67
CA MET A 223 16.11 -0.44 8.43
C MET A 223 16.32 -0.04 9.90
N ARG A 224 17.42 -0.44 10.52
CA ARG A 224 17.75 -0.12 11.93
C ARG A 224 18.18 1.33 12.11
N GLU A 225 18.88 1.90 11.14
CA GLU A 225 19.28 3.30 11.17
C GLU A 225 18.06 4.22 11.24
N LEU A 226 17.07 4.01 10.37
CA LEU A 226 15.85 4.82 10.32
C LEU A 226 14.82 4.45 11.38
N PHE A 227 14.79 3.17 11.79
CA PHE A 227 13.79 2.59 12.70
C PHE A 227 14.45 1.70 13.74
N PRO A 228 15.12 2.27 14.77
CA PRO A 228 15.93 1.50 15.72
C PRO A 228 15.13 0.49 16.56
N ARG A 229 13.83 0.72 16.78
CA ARG A 229 12.95 -0.21 17.53
C ARG A 229 12.24 -1.20 16.63
N THR A 230 13.01 -1.84 15.77
CA THR A 230 12.52 -2.74 14.73
C THR A 230 12.46 -4.19 15.20
N THR A 231 11.37 -4.87 14.82
CA THR A 231 11.20 -6.33 14.89
C THR A 231 10.82 -6.83 13.50
N GLN A 232 11.21 -8.04 13.14
CA GLN A 232 10.83 -8.64 11.87
C GLN A 232 10.19 -10.01 12.09
N VAL A 233 9.13 -10.30 11.34
CA VAL A 233 8.50 -11.62 11.26
C VAL A 233 8.40 -12.05 9.80
N THR A 234 8.47 -13.36 9.56
CA THR A 234 8.26 -13.96 8.24
C THR A 234 7.01 -14.82 8.26
N VAL A 235 6.08 -14.54 7.36
CA VAL A 235 4.83 -15.29 7.21
C VAL A 235 5.04 -16.46 6.26
N LYS A 236 4.91 -17.69 6.77
CA LYS A 236 5.09 -18.91 6.01
C LYS A 236 4.08 -19.03 4.88
N GLY A 237 4.54 -19.50 3.72
CA GLY A 237 3.70 -19.72 2.54
C GLY A 237 3.19 -18.44 1.87
N ALA A 238 3.61 -17.26 2.32
CA ALA A 238 3.28 -15.99 1.66
C ALA A 238 4.37 -15.57 0.67
N GLY A 239 3.96 -14.97 -0.43
CA GLY A 239 4.79 -14.17 -1.32
C GLY A 239 4.67 -12.69 -0.98
N HIS A 240 4.72 -11.84 -2.03
CA HIS A 240 4.67 -10.37 -1.87
C HIS A 240 3.32 -9.87 -1.29
N TRP A 241 2.21 -10.49 -1.63
CA TRP A 241 0.87 -10.09 -1.15
C TRP A 241 0.48 -10.81 0.14
N VAL A 242 1.28 -10.65 1.20
CA VAL A 242 1.14 -11.34 2.50
C VAL A 242 -0.30 -11.31 3.03
N HIS A 243 -0.93 -10.14 3.02
CA HIS A 243 -2.30 -9.91 3.52
C HIS A 243 -3.39 -10.61 2.69
N SER A 244 -3.12 -10.90 1.43
CA SER A 244 -4.04 -11.62 0.52
C SER A 244 -3.79 -13.12 0.51
N GLU A 245 -2.52 -13.55 0.59
CA GLU A 245 -2.14 -14.95 0.51
C GLU A 245 -2.29 -15.68 1.85
N GLN A 246 -2.06 -14.99 2.97
CA GLN A 246 -2.13 -15.55 4.33
C GLN A 246 -2.89 -14.61 5.29
N PRO A 247 -4.17 -14.30 5.03
CA PRO A 247 -4.92 -13.29 5.77
C PRO A 247 -5.02 -13.58 7.27
N ASP A 248 -5.26 -14.84 7.67
CA ASP A 248 -5.42 -15.21 9.08
C ASP A 248 -4.11 -15.04 9.86
N SER A 249 -2.98 -15.47 9.29
CA SER A 249 -1.65 -15.28 9.87
C SER A 249 -1.30 -13.79 9.97
N PHE A 250 -1.67 -13.01 8.97
CA PHE A 250 -1.44 -11.56 8.96
C PHE A 250 -2.28 -10.85 10.03
N ILE A 251 -3.57 -11.19 10.16
CA ILE A 251 -4.45 -10.66 11.23
C ILE A 251 -3.88 -11.00 12.62
N ALA A 252 -3.48 -12.26 12.84
CA ALA A 252 -2.90 -12.67 14.12
C ALA A 252 -1.61 -11.90 14.45
N THR A 253 -0.76 -11.69 13.44
CA THR A 253 0.47 -10.90 13.57
C THR A 253 0.18 -9.44 13.93
N LEU A 254 -0.78 -8.81 13.24
CA LEU A 254 -1.19 -7.45 13.54
C LEU A 254 -1.77 -7.33 14.95
N ARG A 255 -2.68 -8.21 15.37
CA ARG A 255 -3.25 -8.22 16.73
C ARG A 255 -2.17 -8.32 17.80
N ALA A 256 -1.23 -9.25 17.63
CA ALA A 256 -0.14 -9.43 18.59
C ALA A 256 0.75 -8.19 18.71
N PHE A 257 1.09 -7.56 17.60
CA PHE A 257 1.96 -6.39 17.61
C PHE A 257 1.25 -5.10 18.01
N LEU A 258 0.06 -4.85 17.45
CA LEU A 258 -0.68 -3.60 17.71
C LEU A 258 -1.32 -3.57 19.10
N GLY A 259 -1.73 -4.74 19.63
CA GLY A 259 -2.37 -4.89 20.94
C GLY A 259 -1.39 -5.12 22.09
N SER A 260 -0.06 -5.23 21.85
CA SER A 260 0.91 -5.42 22.91
C SER A 260 0.97 -4.19 23.83
N ASP A 261 0.95 -4.40 25.14
CA ASP A 261 1.18 -3.32 26.13
C ASP A 261 2.54 -2.68 25.89
N ARG A 262 2.63 -1.37 26.20
CA ARG A 262 3.84 -0.54 26.01
C ARG A 262 4.95 -0.91 26.96
#